data_81d40f3e539d54d53f6245848dc95209
#
_entry.id   81d40f3e539d54d53f6245848dc95209
#
_cell.length_a   1.000
_cell.length_b   1.000
_cell.length_c   1.000
_cell.angle_alpha   90.00
_cell.angle_beta   90.00
_cell.angle_gamma   90.00
#
_symmetry.space_group_name_H-M   'P 1'
#
loop_
_entity.id
_entity.type
_entity.pdbx_description
1 polymer ?
#
loop_
_entity_poly.entity_id
_entity_poly.type
_entity_poly.pdbx_seq_one_letter_code
_entity_poly.pdbx_strand_id
1 'polypeptide(L)'
;INLRRRVQSHFQNDHHSRRSLQMAQQVRAIRYRATAGELGALLLESAEVKRLQPLYNRQLRRQRGGFTWALRDAGSGICPQLLAPEQLVGGEPHAGLFRTRRQAMDWLRQETREHQLCLRLLGLEAGSGACFAAQLGQCRGACCGREPRVEHDARLLAGCARLRVAAWPWSGAVA
;
A
#
# COMPACT_ATOMS: atom_id res chain seq x y z
N ILE A 1 25.58 3.09 8.99
CA ILE A 1 25.41 2.38 10.30
C ILE A 1 26.66 1.56 10.57
N ASN A 2 27.28 1.70 11.74
CA ASN A 2 28.43 0.88 12.12
C ASN A 2 27.95 -0.48 12.67
N LEU A 3 28.04 -1.52 11.86
CA LEU A 3 27.60 -2.88 12.20
C LEU A 3 28.29 -3.44 13.45
N ARG A 4 29.58 -3.18 13.64
CA ARG A 4 30.32 -3.64 14.80
C ARG A 4 29.74 -3.09 16.11
N ARG A 5 29.48 -1.77 16.17
CA ARG A 5 28.85 -1.14 17.34
C ARG A 5 27.45 -1.68 17.57
N ARG A 6 26.67 -1.89 16.49
CA ARG A 6 25.31 -2.43 16.58
C ARG A 6 25.29 -3.85 17.13
N VAL A 7 26.19 -4.71 16.67
CA VAL A 7 26.34 -6.07 17.21
C VAL A 7 26.78 -6.03 18.67
N GLN A 8 27.81 -5.24 18.99
CA GLN A 8 28.31 -5.14 20.37
C GLN A 8 27.23 -4.68 21.35
N SER A 9 26.36 -3.73 20.95
CA SER A 9 25.26 -3.26 21.82
C SER A 9 24.26 -4.35 22.21
N HIS A 10 24.13 -5.41 21.42
CA HIS A 10 23.28 -6.56 21.76
C HIS A 10 23.89 -7.50 22.79
N PHE A 11 25.19 -7.41 23.05
CA PHE A 11 25.94 -8.28 23.98
C PHE A 11 26.52 -7.53 25.19
N GLN A 12 26.43 -6.20 25.19
CA GLN A 12 26.80 -5.40 26.34
C GLN A 12 25.77 -5.58 27.47
N ASN A 13 26.23 -5.60 28.71
CA ASN A 13 25.48 -6.02 29.92
C ASN A 13 24.23 -5.18 30.25
N ASP A 14 23.87 -4.19 29.47
CA ASP A 14 22.69 -3.33 29.68
C ASP A 14 21.45 -3.92 29.01
N HIS A 15 21.14 -5.16 29.36
CA HIS A 15 19.91 -5.80 28.88
C HIS A 15 18.70 -5.23 29.62
N HIS A 16 18.08 -4.19 29.06
CA HIS A 16 16.85 -3.58 29.59
C HIS A 16 15.65 -4.54 29.62
N SER A 17 15.76 -5.77 29.10
CA SER A 17 14.68 -6.75 29.15
C SER A 17 15.17 -8.19 29.18
N ARG A 18 14.43 -9.05 29.89
CA ARG A 18 14.59 -10.52 29.89
C ARG A 18 14.71 -11.10 28.47
N ARG A 19 13.99 -10.50 27.54
CA ARG A 19 13.93 -10.92 26.15
C ARG A 19 15.25 -10.66 25.41
N SER A 20 15.89 -9.52 25.64
CA SER A 20 17.21 -9.19 25.05
C SER A 20 18.28 -10.15 25.57
N LEU A 21 18.25 -10.48 26.85
CA LEU A 21 19.15 -11.45 27.43
C LEU A 21 18.97 -12.86 26.82
N GLN A 22 17.73 -13.33 26.70
CA GLN A 22 17.45 -14.63 26.07
C GLN A 22 17.90 -14.68 24.62
N MET A 23 17.70 -13.59 23.86
CA MET A 23 18.19 -13.51 22.49
C MET A 23 19.71 -13.61 22.44
N ALA A 24 20.43 -12.86 23.27
CA ALA A 24 21.89 -12.87 23.30
C ALA A 24 22.47 -14.26 23.64
N GLN A 25 21.85 -14.98 24.59
CA GLN A 25 22.23 -16.34 24.98
C GLN A 25 22.00 -17.39 23.89
N GLN A 26 21.07 -17.16 22.97
CA GLN A 26 20.72 -18.11 21.89
C GLN A 26 21.52 -17.90 20.61
N VAL A 27 22.26 -16.80 20.49
CA VAL A 27 23.05 -16.51 19.28
C VAL A 27 24.17 -17.54 19.11
N ARG A 28 24.19 -18.25 17.99
CA ARG A 28 25.22 -19.23 17.62
C ARG A 28 26.17 -18.71 16.54
N ALA A 29 25.66 -17.85 15.64
CA ALA A 29 26.44 -17.28 14.57
C ALA A 29 25.93 -15.89 14.21
N ILE A 30 26.82 -15.05 13.73
CA ILE A 30 26.51 -13.72 13.22
C ILE A 30 26.90 -13.68 11.76
N ARG A 31 25.94 -13.32 10.90
CA ARG A 31 26.19 -13.11 9.46
C ARG A 31 25.89 -11.65 9.13
N TYR A 32 26.62 -11.11 8.19
CA TYR A 32 26.39 -9.76 7.71
C TYR A 32 26.43 -9.70 6.18
N ARG A 33 25.77 -8.71 5.62
CA ARG A 33 25.81 -8.37 4.21
C ARG A 33 26.00 -6.86 4.08
N ALA A 34 26.99 -6.45 3.31
CA ALA A 34 27.18 -5.04 2.98
C ALA A 34 26.17 -4.64 1.88
N THR A 35 25.67 -3.41 1.94
CA THR A 35 24.79 -2.82 0.94
C THR A 35 25.37 -1.47 0.50
N ALA A 36 24.99 -1.00 -0.69
CA ALA A 36 25.48 0.27 -1.23
C ALA A 36 25.04 1.50 -0.44
N GLY A 37 24.02 1.37 0.43
CA GLY A 37 23.51 2.50 1.23
C GLY A 37 22.44 2.07 2.23
N GLU A 38 21.92 3.06 2.95
CA GLU A 38 20.93 2.84 4.01
C GLU A 38 19.60 2.27 3.48
N LEU A 39 19.13 2.76 2.33
CA LEU A 39 17.90 2.25 1.71
C LEU A 39 18.03 0.76 1.35
N GLY A 40 19.16 0.36 0.73
CA GLY A 40 19.42 -1.04 0.43
C GLY A 40 19.48 -1.91 1.68
N ALA A 41 20.05 -1.40 2.78
CA ALA A 41 20.08 -2.08 4.07
C ALA A 41 18.66 -2.30 4.64
N LEU A 42 17.80 -1.29 4.60
CA LEU A 42 16.41 -1.38 5.08
C LEU A 42 15.57 -2.35 4.25
N LEU A 43 15.72 -2.32 2.92
CA LEU A 43 15.02 -3.23 2.02
C LEU A 43 15.46 -4.69 2.25
N LEU A 44 16.78 -4.92 2.37
CA LEU A 44 17.34 -6.22 2.67
C LEU A 44 16.88 -6.74 4.05
N GLU A 45 16.90 -5.90 5.09
CA GLU A 45 16.39 -6.25 6.42
C GLU A 45 14.92 -6.65 6.35
N SER A 46 14.09 -5.86 5.67
CA SER A 46 12.66 -6.17 5.49
C SER A 46 12.44 -7.50 4.77
N ALA A 47 13.18 -7.76 3.70
CA ALA A 47 13.10 -9.03 2.95
C ALA A 47 13.52 -10.22 3.80
N GLU A 48 14.66 -10.12 4.53
CA GLU A 48 15.16 -11.20 5.37
C GLU A 48 14.24 -11.47 6.58
N VAL A 49 13.67 -10.43 7.21
CA VAL A 49 12.70 -10.61 8.29
C VAL A 49 11.43 -11.29 7.79
N LYS A 50 10.93 -10.95 6.61
CA LYS A 50 9.77 -11.63 6.00
C LYS A 50 10.09 -13.09 5.66
N ARG A 51 11.28 -13.38 5.16
CA ARG A 51 11.72 -14.73 4.79
C ARG A 51 11.97 -15.63 6.01
N LEU A 52 12.69 -15.11 7.01
CA LEU A 52 13.14 -15.88 8.17
C LEU A 52 12.14 -15.93 9.33
N GLN A 53 11.17 -15.00 9.35
CA GLN A 53 10.16 -14.89 10.40
C GLN A 53 10.74 -14.93 11.83
N PRO A 54 11.78 -14.12 12.16
CA PRO A 54 12.51 -14.23 13.42
C PRO A 54 11.63 -13.96 14.63
N LEU A 55 11.81 -14.72 15.71
CA LEU A 55 10.99 -14.65 16.93
C LEU A 55 11.04 -13.27 17.60
N TYR A 56 12.19 -12.59 17.51
CA TYR A 56 12.46 -11.35 18.24
C TYR A 56 12.17 -10.07 17.42
N ASN A 57 12.04 -10.12 16.09
CA ASN A 57 11.68 -8.97 15.26
C ASN A 57 10.20 -9.03 14.83
N ARG A 58 9.29 -8.74 15.77
CA ARG A 58 7.84 -8.82 15.52
C ARG A 58 7.30 -7.70 14.64
N GLN A 59 7.92 -6.54 14.67
CA GLN A 59 7.40 -5.34 14.00
C GLN A 59 7.46 -5.49 12.47
N LEU A 60 8.63 -5.78 11.90
CA LEU A 60 8.79 -6.00 10.47
C LEU A 60 8.12 -7.30 9.98
N ARG A 61 8.02 -8.32 10.85
CA ARG A 61 7.35 -9.58 10.53
C ARG A 61 5.85 -9.41 10.27
N ARG A 62 5.21 -8.44 10.95
CA ARG A 62 3.78 -8.13 10.85
C ARG A 62 3.45 -7.02 9.85
N GLN A 63 4.44 -6.41 9.22
CA GLN A 63 4.17 -5.49 8.11
C GLN A 63 3.58 -6.31 6.95
N ARG A 64 2.26 -6.41 6.97
CA ARG A 64 1.50 -6.80 5.78
C ARG A 64 1.82 -5.75 4.72
N GLY A 65 2.03 -6.16 3.49
CA GLY A 65 2.09 -5.27 2.36
C GLY A 65 0.92 -4.27 2.45
N GLY A 66 1.12 -3.06 1.98
CA GLY A 66 0.06 -2.05 1.93
C GLY A 66 -1.08 -2.47 1.00
N PHE A 67 -1.94 -1.51 0.72
CA PHE A 67 -3.01 -1.63 -0.27
C PHE A 67 -2.88 -0.50 -1.28
N THR A 68 -3.27 -0.78 -2.51
CA THR A 68 -3.35 0.22 -3.57
C THR A 68 -4.62 0.01 -4.38
N TRP A 69 -5.13 1.07 -4.99
CA TRP A 69 -6.24 0.99 -5.92
C TRP A 69 -5.72 0.81 -7.34
N ALA A 70 -5.91 -0.36 -7.93
CA ALA A 70 -5.72 -0.58 -9.36
C ALA A 70 -6.93 -0.01 -10.11
N LEU A 71 -6.67 0.81 -11.14
CA LEU A 71 -7.70 1.48 -11.93
C LEU A 71 -7.90 0.73 -13.24
N ARG A 72 -8.65 -0.38 -13.18
CA ARG A 72 -8.85 -1.27 -14.32
C ARG A 72 -10.04 -0.86 -15.15
N ASP A 73 -9.85 -0.83 -16.47
CA ASP A 73 -10.96 -0.72 -17.41
C ASP A 73 -11.61 -2.10 -17.58
N ALA A 74 -12.88 -2.17 -17.21
CA ALA A 74 -13.68 -3.39 -17.33
C ALA A 74 -14.47 -3.44 -18.66
N GLY A 75 -14.14 -2.62 -19.65
CA GLY A 75 -14.87 -2.48 -20.92
C GLY A 75 -16.16 -1.64 -20.80
N SER A 76 -16.70 -1.50 -19.59
CA SER A 76 -17.81 -0.60 -19.27
C SER A 76 -17.36 0.67 -18.52
N GLY A 77 -16.05 0.89 -18.42
CA GLY A 77 -15.40 1.99 -17.72
C GLY A 77 -14.52 1.54 -16.55
N ILE A 78 -13.87 2.52 -15.94
CA ILE A 78 -12.87 2.28 -14.89
C ILE A 78 -13.54 1.79 -13.60
N CYS A 79 -13.12 0.62 -13.12
CA CYS A 79 -13.53 0.04 -11.85
C CYS A 79 -12.31 -0.06 -10.92
N PRO A 80 -12.25 0.70 -9.82
CA PRO A 80 -11.17 0.59 -8.85
C PRO A 80 -11.20 -0.76 -8.14
N GLN A 81 -10.07 -1.46 -8.11
CA GLN A 81 -9.90 -2.71 -7.38
C GLN A 81 -8.84 -2.54 -6.30
N LEU A 82 -9.17 -2.90 -5.07
CA LEU A 82 -8.22 -2.83 -3.96
C LEU A 82 -7.36 -4.08 -3.94
N LEU A 83 -6.08 -3.90 -4.22
CA LEU A 83 -5.08 -4.96 -4.33
C LEU A 83 -3.92 -4.74 -3.35
N ALA A 84 -3.18 -5.80 -3.07
CA ALA A 84 -1.82 -5.68 -2.55
C ALA A 84 -0.89 -5.20 -3.68
N PRO A 85 0.13 -4.36 -3.40
CA PRO A 85 1.03 -3.83 -4.45
C PRO A 85 1.69 -4.92 -5.29
N GLU A 86 1.94 -6.09 -4.71
CA GLU A 86 2.54 -7.23 -5.38
C GLU A 86 1.62 -7.89 -6.44
N GLN A 87 0.33 -7.55 -6.42
CA GLN A 87 -0.67 -8.05 -7.36
C GLN A 87 -0.88 -7.11 -8.57
N LEU A 88 -0.18 -5.95 -8.59
CA LEU A 88 -0.21 -5.06 -9.75
C LEU A 88 0.54 -5.70 -10.91
N VAL A 89 -0.06 -5.62 -12.09
CA VAL A 89 0.61 -5.96 -13.34
C VAL A 89 1.45 -4.75 -13.77
N GLY A 90 2.66 -4.99 -14.28
CA GLY A 90 3.57 -3.92 -14.68
C GLY A 90 2.91 -2.91 -15.64
N GLY A 91 3.02 -1.62 -15.32
CA GLY A 91 2.40 -0.54 -16.08
C GLY A 91 0.92 -0.28 -15.82
N GLU A 92 0.26 -1.06 -14.95
CA GLU A 92 -1.15 -0.87 -14.62
C GLU A 92 -1.36 0.44 -13.84
N PRO A 93 -2.33 1.30 -14.26
CA PRO A 93 -2.65 2.52 -13.52
C PRO A 93 -3.10 2.21 -12.10
N HIS A 94 -2.53 2.89 -11.12
CA HIS A 94 -2.87 2.71 -9.71
C HIS A 94 -2.82 4.02 -8.94
N ALA A 95 -3.48 4.05 -7.80
CA ALA A 95 -3.56 5.23 -6.94
C ALA A 95 -3.34 4.88 -5.46
N GLY A 96 -2.41 5.60 -4.86
CA GLY A 96 -2.10 5.58 -3.43
C GLY A 96 -1.44 4.30 -2.94
N LEU A 97 -0.77 4.44 -1.80
CA LEU A 97 -0.27 3.34 -0.98
C LEU A 97 -0.84 3.51 0.44
N PHE A 98 -1.66 2.58 0.85
CA PHE A 98 -2.38 2.64 2.12
C PHE A 98 -1.90 1.53 3.05
N ARG A 99 -1.75 1.83 4.33
CA ARG A 99 -1.34 0.84 5.34
C ARG A 99 -2.41 -0.19 5.63
N THR A 100 -3.67 0.21 5.55
CA THR A 100 -4.82 -0.64 5.88
C THR A 100 -5.90 -0.53 4.81
N ARG A 101 -6.67 -1.61 4.66
CA ARG A 101 -7.87 -1.62 3.81
C ARG A 101 -8.86 -0.52 4.19
N ARG A 102 -9.04 -0.27 5.49
CA ARG A 102 -9.93 0.79 5.98
C ARG A 102 -9.48 2.16 5.48
N GLN A 103 -8.20 2.49 5.63
CA GLN A 103 -7.65 3.77 5.14
C GLN A 103 -7.86 3.95 3.63
N ALA A 104 -7.64 2.89 2.83
CA ALA A 104 -7.90 2.94 1.39
C ALA A 104 -9.38 3.18 1.06
N MET A 105 -10.28 2.51 1.77
CA MET A 105 -11.73 2.67 1.59
C MET A 105 -12.22 4.06 2.02
N ASP A 106 -11.72 4.58 3.13
CA ASP A 106 -12.10 5.91 3.63
C ASP A 106 -11.62 7.00 2.65
N TRP A 107 -10.41 6.85 2.11
CA TRP A 107 -9.91 7.74 1.06
C TRP A 107 -10.82 7.71 -0.20
N LEU A 108 -11.14 6.53 -0.72
CA LEU A 108 -11.99 6.43 -1.92
C LEU A 108 -13.39 7.05 -1.68
N ARG A 109 -13.95 6.87 -0.49
CA ARG A 109 -15.21 7.52 -0.10
C ARG A 109 -15.10 9.05 -0.03
N GLN A 110 -13.97 9.56 0.40
CA GLN A 110 -13.70 11.00 0.38
C GLN A 110 -13.64 11.53 -1.05
N GLU A 111 -12.88 10.86 -1.94
CA GLU A 111 -12.82 11.21 -3.37
C GLU A 111 -14.21 11.19 -4.03
N THR A 112 -15.08 10.23 -3.66
CA THR A 112 -16.45 10.20 -4.20
C THR A 112 -17.25 11.45 -3.85
N ARG A 113 -17.08 11.99 -2.65
CA ARG A 113 -17.77 13.22 -2.22
C ARG A 113 -17.18 14.45 -2.90
N GLU A 114 -15.85 14.58 -2.90
CA GLU A 114 -15.15 15.75 -3.45
C GLU A 114 -15.39 15.89 -4.98
N HIS A 115 -15.42 14.75 -5.69
CA HIS A 115 -15.56 14.72 -7.15
C HIS A 115 -16.95 14.30 -7.62
N GLN A 116 -17.95 14.22 -6.74
CA GLN A 116 -19.32 13.80 -7.06
C GLN A 116 -19.37 12.49 -7.88
N LEU A 117 -18.54 11.50 -7.50
CA LEU A 117 -18.45 10.22 -8.18
C LEU A 117 -19.59 9.29 -7.75
N CYS A 118 -19.86 8.28 -8.55
CA CYS A 118 -20.91 7.31 -8.29
C CYS A 118 -20.39 6.14 -7.44
N LEU A 119 -20.87 5.99 -6.21
CA LEU A 119 -20.52 4.88 -5.31
C LEU A 119 -20.77 3.51 -5.92
N ARG A 120 -21.82 3.38 -6.73
CA ARG A 120 -22.19 2.12 -7.39
C ARG A 120 -21.20 1.73 -8.48
N LEU A 121 -20.82 2.66 -9.33
CA LEU A 121 -19.83 2.41 -10.39
C LEU A 121 -18.43 2.13 -9.84
N LEU A 122 -18.15 2.58 -8.61
CA LEU A 122 -16.91 2.29 -7.90
C LEU A 122 -16.97 1.01 -7.05
N GLY A 123 -18.09 0.27 -7.10
CA GLY A 123 -18.26 -0.96 -6.33
C GLY A 123 -18.44 -0.76 -4.82
N LEU A 124 -18.74 0.47 -4.37
CA LEU A 124 -18.94 0.81 -2.95
C LEU A 124 -20.40 0.69 -2.52
N GLU A 125 -21.33 0.61 -3.45
CA GLU A 125 -22.77 0.44 -3.22
C GLU A 125 -23.32 -0.62 -4.16
N ALA A 126 -24.12 -1.55 -3.65
CA ALA A 126 -24.84 -2.54 -4.43
C ALA A 126 -26.21 -2.02 -4.89
N GLY A 127 -26.80 -2.64 -5.91
CA GLY A 127 -28.17 -2.37 -6.37
C GLY A 127 -28.28 -2.05 -7.85
N SER A 128 -29.49 -1.71 -8.32
CA SER A 128 -29.82 -1.34 -9.71
C SER A 128 -30.44 0.07 -9.78
N GLY A 129 -30.39 0.72 -10.95
CA GLY A 129 -30.92 2.07 -11.18
C GLY A 129 -30.10 3.19 -10.56
N ALA A 130 -30.71 4.33 -10.21
CA ALA A 130 -30.02 5.48 -9.63
C ALA A 130 -29.50 5.16 -8.21
N CYS A 131 -28.22 5.45 -7.95
CA CYS A 131 -27.64 5.31 -6.61
C CYS A 131 -28.25 6.33 -5.63
N PHE A 132 -28.14 6.06 -4.33
CA PHE A 132 -28.67 6.96 -3.30
C PHE A 132 -28.06 8.37 -3.38
N ALA A 133 -26.78 8.46 -3.65
CA ALA A 133 -26.09 9.75 -3.83
C ALA A 133 -26.62 10.55 -5.03
N ALA A 134 -27.07 9.88 -6.12
CA ALA A 134 -27.70 10.57 -7.26
C ALA A 134 -29.09 11.13 -6.91
N GLN A 135 -29.84 10.45 -6.03
CA GLN A 135 -31.13 10.92 -5.56
C GLN A 135 -30.97 12.18 -4.67
N LEU A 136 -29.88 12.25 -3.92
CA LEU A 136 -29.55 13.40 -3.05
C LEU A 136 -28.79 14.54 -3.78
N GLY A 137 -28.55 14.44 -5.08
CA GLY A 137 -27.76 15.44 -5.83
C GLY A 137 -26.25 15.41 -5.53
N GLN A 138 -25.75 14.40 -4.83
CA GLN A 138 -24.35 14.24 -4.46
C GLN A 138 -23.53 13.44 -5.49
N CYS A 139 -24.18 12.92 -6.52
CA CYS A 139 -23.58 12.23 -7.65
C CYS A 139 -24.24 12.75 -8.92
N ARG A 140 -23.48 12.90 -10.00
CA ARG A 140 -23.99 13.38 -11.31
C ARG A 140 -24.82 12.36 -12.07
N GLY A 141 -25.00 11.16 -11.52
CA GLY A 141 -25.95 10.15 -12.03
C GLY A 141 -25.41 9.32 -13.19
N ALA A 142 -24.11 9.10 -13.27
CA ALA A 142 -23.53 8.22 -14.29
C ALA A 142 -24.09 6.79 -14.24
N CYS A 143 -24.54 6.29 -13.09
CA CYS A 143 -25.20 4.97 -12.96
C CYS A 143 -26.61 4.91 -13.55
N CYS A 144 -27.25 6.02 -13.83
CA CYS A 144 -28.59 6.11 -14.41
C CYS A 144 -28.63 6.88 -15.74
N GLY A 145 -27.46 7.07 -16.39
CA GLY A 145 -27.37 7.67 -17.71
C GLY A 145 -27.50 9.19 -17.76
N ARG A 146 -27.55 9.89 -16.59
CA ARG A 146 -27.59 11.37 -16.57
C ARG A 146 -26.26 11.98 -16.95
N GLU A 147 -25.17 11.26 -16.75
CA GLU A 147 -23.81 11.66 -17.09
C GLU A 147 -23.15 10.55 -17.92
N PRO A 148 -22.39 10.89 -18.98
CA PRO A 148 -21.59 9.94 -19.72
C PRO A 148 -20.53 9.27 -18.82
N ARG A 149 -20.35 7.95 -18.98
CA ARG A 149 -19.36 7.19 -18.20
C ARG A 149 -17.94 7.77 -18.33
N VAL A 150 -17.58 8.23 -19.52
CA VAL A 150 -16.25 8.81 -19.80
C VAL A 150 -15.98 10.05 -18.93
N GLU A 151 -16.98 10.91 -18.72
CA GLU A 151 -16.84 12.10 -17.88
C GLU A 151 -16.68 11.73 -16.40
N HIS A 152 -17.46 10.75 -15.92
CA HIS A 152 -17.30 10.20 -14.59
C HIS A 152 -15.88 9.65 -14.38
N ASP A 153 -15.38 8.85 -15.32
CA ASP A 153 -14.07 8.22 -15.22
C ASP A 153 -12.93 9.24 -15.34
N ALA A 154 -13.09 10.29 -16.13
CA ALA A 154 -12.13 11.38 -16.19
C ALA A 154 -11.99 12.11 -14.82
N ARG A 155 -13.11 12.32 -14.10
CA ARG A 155 -13.06 12.90 -12.75
C ARG A 155 -12.43 11.96 -11.74
N LEU A 156 -12.72 10.66 -11.82
CA LEU A 156 -12.06 9.65 -11.00
C LEU A 156 -10.54 9.68 -11.19
N LEU A 157 -10.07 9.70 -12.45
CA LEU A 157 -8.65 9.77 -12.77
C LEU A 157 -8.00 11.07 -12.27
N ALA A 158 -8.70 12.20 -12.36
CA ALA A 158 -8.23 13.49 -11.88
C ALA A 158 -8.07 13.48 -10.32
N GLY A 159 -9.03 12.91 -9.59
CA GLY A 159 -8.91 12.72 -8.14
C GLY A 159 -7.75 11.82 -7.76
N CYS A 160 -7.59 10.72 -8.48
CA CYS A 160 -6.50 9.77 -8.27
C CYS A 160 -5.10 10.33 -8.62
N ALA A 161 -5.02 11.33 -9.49
CA ALA A 161 -3.74 11.88 -9.96
C ALA A 161 -2.86 12.42 -8.82
N ARG A 162 -3.47 12.93 -7.75
CA ARG A 162 -2.77 13.44 -6.56
C ARG A 162 -2.01 12.35 -5.78
N LEU A 163 -2.41 11.10 -5.91
CA LEU A 163 -1.80 9.95 -5.23
C LEU A 163 -1.05 9.02 -6.19
N ARG A 164 -0.74 9.48 -7.40
CA ARG A 164 0.14 8.71 -8.28
C ARG A 164 1.51 8.59 -7.64
N VAL A 165 1.91 7.36 -7.38
CA VAL A 165 3.30 7.07 -7.01
C VAL A 165 4.12 7.18 -8.29
N ALA A 166 5.14 8.05 -8.27
CA ALA A 166 6.05 8.16 -9.41
C ALA A 166 6.70 6.79 -9.67
N ALA A 167 6.70 6.37 -10.92
CA ALA A 167 7.43 5.17 -11.29
C ALA A 167 8.92 5.35 -10.92
N TRP A 168 9.57 4.25 -10.54
CA TRP A 168 11.00 4.25 -10.30
C TRP A 168 11.74 4.76 -11.55
N PRO A 169 12.47 5.89 -11.49
CA PRO A 169 13.00 6.54 -12.68
C PRO A 169 14.21 5.83 -13.30
N TRP A 170 14.72 4.79 -12.66
CA TRP A 170 15.93 4.09 -13.06
C TRP A 170 15.58 2.75 -13.69
N SER A 171 16.31 2.36 -14.73
CA SER A 171 16.09 1.11 -15.47
C SER A 171 16.59 -0.16 -14.80
N GLY A 172 17.16 -0.07 -13.59
CA GLY A 172 17.74 -1.20 -12.86
C GLY A 172 16.98 -1.53 -11.57
N ALA A 173 17.14 -2.77 -11.10
CA ALA A 173 16.69 -3.16 -9.78
C ALA A 173 17.48 -2.41 -8.69
N VAL A 174 16.85 -2.12 -7.56
CA VAL A 174 17.54 -1.62 -6.36
C VAL A 174 18.35 -2.80 -5.80
N ALA A 175 19.66 -2.76 -6.01
CA ALA A 175 20.60 -3.75 -5.50
C ALA A 175 21.01 -3.45 -4.06
#